data_5afaca539c8ba805ff802c2a9daf03d1
#
_entry.id   5afaca539c8ba805ff802c2a9daf03d1
#
_cell.length_a   1.000
_cell.length_b   1.000
_cell.length_c   1.000
_cell.angle_alpha   90.00
_cell.angle_beta   90.00
_cell.angle_gamma   90.00
#
_symmetry.space_group_name_H-M   'P 1'
#
loop_
_entity.id
_entity.type
_entity.pdbx_description
1 polymer ?
#
loop_
_entity_poly.entity_id
_entity_poly.type
_entity_poly.pdbx_seq_one_letter_code
_entity_poly.pdbx_strand_id
1 'polypeptide(L)'
;MSLEVNVTKRFDGFTLHAAFTAGDTATALLGASGCGKSMTLRCIAGIVRPDEGRIVLDGRVLFDRAQGIDLPPQQRNVGLLFQNYALFPNMTVEQNILCALKKEKDPAARRAACAEALRAMRLEELAKRLPGALSGGQQQRAALARILAAKPRILMLDEPFSALDSYLREEVEGEVGSLLAGFAGTALLVTHNRDEAYRLCREMIVMDSGEVLRAGTTKEVFANPRTRAAARLTGCKNILPCTRVGEHTVHLAGWEQPLTVALPVPEGCRAVGIRAHDFAPCAPGTPNSLPVQAVSTSENPFDWNMIFTLPGGETRLWWKVSKETLAAPPPKAPACLAAAPENIMPLV
;
A
#
# COMPACT_ATOMS: atom_id res chain seq x y z
N MET A 1 2.62 13.06 16.50
CA MET A 1 2.85 11.66 16.94
C MET A 1 3.78 10.99 15.95
N SER A 2 4.63 10.05 16.39
CA SER A 2 5.57 9.37 15.49
C SER A 2 5.79 7.92 15.92
N LEU A 3 5.89 7.04 14.95
CA LEU A 3 6.32 5.66 15.11
C LEU A 3 7.67 5.50 14.43
N GLU A 4 8.66 5.00 15.17
CA GLU A 4 9.97 4.62 14.63
C GLU A 4 10.12 3.11 14.76
N VAL A 5 10.41 2.46 13.66
CA VAL A 5 10.62 1.01 13.56
C VAL A 5 11.98 0.78 12.93
N ASN A 6 12.80 0.00 13.62
CA ASN A 6 14.05 -0.54 13.06
C ASN A 6 14.24 -1.91 13.70
N VAL A 7 13.77 -2.95 13.07
CA VAL A 7 13.78 -4.30 13.62
C VAL A 7 14.18 -5.34 12.59
N THR A 8 14.84 -6.38 13.07
CA THR A 8 15.14 -7.59 12.31
C THR A 8 14.45 -8.78 12.97
N LYS A 9 13.77 -9.59 12.17
CA LYS A 9 13.20 -10.87 12.57
C LYS A 9 13.58 -11.96 11.57
N ARG A 10 14.24 -13.00 12.05
CA ARG A 10 14.67 -14.15 11.24
C ARG A 10 13.67 -15.28 11.37
N PHE A 11 13.32 -15.86 10.26
CA PHE A 11 12.53 -17.06 10.14
C PHE A 11 13.29 -18.07 9.28
N ASP A 12 12.84 -19.28 9.24
CA ASP A 12 13.39 -20.28 8.35
C ASP A 12 13.11 -19.89 6.88
N GLY A 13 14.18 -19.62 6.11
CA GLY A 13 14.08 -19.18 4.71
C GLY A 13 13.66 -17.73 4.46
N PHE A 14 13.42 -16.92 5.52
CA PHE A 14 13.01 -15.52 5.35
C PHE A 14 13.53 -14.62 6.47
N THR A 15 14.04 -13.45 6.12
CA THR A 15 14.43 -12.41 7.10
C THR A 15 13.64 -11.13 6.83
N LEU A 16 12.96 -10.65 7.85
CA LEU A 16 12.34 -9.32 7.87
C LEU A 16 13.37 -8.32 8.41
N HIS A 17 13.63 -7.27 7.65
CA HIS A 17 14.34 -6.08 8.10
C HIS A 17 13.48 -4.84 7.80
N ALA A 18 12.72 -4.39 8.78
CA ALA A 18 11.82 -3.25 8.64
C ALA A 18 12.43 -2.02 9.33
N ALA A 19 12.87 -1.04 8.53
CA ALA A 19 13.41 0.22 9.01
C ALA A 19 12.66 1.39 8.37
N PHE A 20 11.82 2.10 9.15
CA PHE A 20 11.04 3.24 8.69
C PHE A 20 10.53 4.09 9.86
N THR A 21 10.06 5.29 9.50
CA THR A 21 9.29 6.17 10.39
C THR A 21 7.91 6.42 9.79
N ALA A 22 6.89 6.58 10.64
CA ALA A 22 5.57 7.01 10.25
C ALA A 22 5.10 8.14 11.18
N GLY A 23 4.54 9.19 10.59
CA GLY A 23 4.06 10.37 11.30
C GLY A 23 2.64 10.22 11.84
N ASP A 24 1.98 11.34 12.05
CA ASP A 24 0.60 11.46 12.51
C ASP A 24 -0.43 11.44 11.36
N THR A 25 -0.04 10.86 10.24
CA THR A 25 -0.89 10.67 9.08
C THR A 25 -1.09 9.19 8.77
N ALA A 26 -2.08 8.89 7.93
CA ALA A 26 -2.23 7.54 7.43
C ALA A 26 -1.07 7.18 6.48
N THR A 27 -0.34 6.13 6.81
CA THR A 27 0.80 5.59 6.06
C THR A 27 0.47 4.20 5.54
N ALA A 28 0.61 3.97 4.23
CA ALA A 28 0.44 2.66 3.63
C ALA A 28 1.73 1.83 3.72
N LEU A 29 1.63 0.56 4.09
CA LEU A 29 2.65 -0.46 3.82
C LEU A 29 2.20 -1.25 2.59
N LEU A 30 2.76 -0.92 1.43
CA LEU A 30 2.46 -1.57 0.14
C LEU A 30 3.50 -2.64 -0.17
N GLY A 31 3.08 -3.80 -0.60
CA GLY A 31 4.00 -4.87 -1.05
C GLY A 31 3.27 -6.14 -1.44
N ALA A 32 3.97 -7.06 -2.09
CA ALA A 32 3.45 -8.36 -2.46
C ALA A 32 3.03 -9.21 -1.24
N SER A 33 2.17 -10.20 -1.44
CA SER A 33 1.85 -11.16 -0.38
C SER A 33 3.11 -11.88 0.07
N GLY A 34 3.26 -12.08 1.40
CA GLY A 34 4.44 -12.73 1.97
C GLY A 34 5.68 -11.86 2.14
N CYS A 35 5.71 -10.59 1.71
CA CYS A 35 6.90 -9.73 1.84
C CYS A 35 7.20 -9.20 3.26
N GLY A 36 6.37 -9.56 4.29
CA GLY A 36 6.65 -9.22 5.68
C GLY A 36 5.76 -8.14 6.31
N LYS A 37 4.80 -7.53 5.57
CA LYS A 37 3.93 -6.44 6.06
C LYS A 37 3.18 -6.77 7.35
N SER A 38 2.39 -7.85 7.35
CA SER A 38 1.64 -8.31 8.54
C SER A 38 2.57 -8.69 9.70
N MET A 39 3.76 -9.21 9.38
CA MET A 39 4.77 -9.54 10.39
C MET A 39 5.31 -8.27 11.06
N THR A 40 5.54 -7.20 10.29
CA THR A 40 5.92 -5.89 10.81
C THR A 40 4.87 -5.38 11.80
N LEU A 41 3.57 -5.44 11.46
CA LEU A 41 2.50 -5.04 12.38
C LEU A 41 2.50 -5.89 13.67
N ARG A 42 2.71 -7.21 13.55
CA ARG A 42 2.78 -8.11 14.72
C ARG A 42 3.99 -7.81 15.60
N CYS A 43 5.12 -7.40 15.03
CA CYS A 43 6.30 -6.94 15.79
C CYS A 43 5.98 -5.65 16.55
N ILE A 44 5.34 -4.66 15.90
CA ILE A 44 4.92 -3.41 16.54
C ILE A 44 3.92 -3.68 17.68
N ALA A 45 2.95 -4.56 17.44
CA ALA A 45 1.95 -4.93 18.43
C ALA A 45 2.52 -5.76 19.61
N GLY A 46 3.73 -6.30 19.49
CA GLY A 46 4.36 -7.16 20.51
C GLY A 46 3.82 -8.60 20.54
N ILE A 47 3.15 -9.01 19.47
CA ILE A 47 2.67 -10.39 19.27
C ILE A 47 3.83 -11.29 18.84
N VAL A 48 4.74 -10.74 18.01
CA VAL A 48 5.97 -11.38 17.61
C VAL A 48 7.13 -10.55 18.15
N ARG A 49 8.06 -11.21 18.83
CA ARG A 49 9.27 -10.57 19.35
C ARG A 49 10.32 -10.49 18.23
N PRO A 50 10.81 -9.27 17.89
CA PRO A 50 11.97 -9.14 17.00
C PRO A 50 13.24 -9.77 17.61
N ASP A 51 14.18 -10.17 16.77
CA ASP A 51 15.46 -10.70 17.22
C ASP A 51 16.44 -9.58 17.53
N GLU A 52 16.36 -8.46 16.78
CA GLU A 52 17.21 -7.30 16.92
C GLU A 52 16.43 -6.00 16.69
N GLY A 53 17.01 -4.88 17.13
CA GLY A 53 16.54 -3.55 16.82
C GLY A 53 15.69 -2.91 17.90
N ARG A 54 14.88 -1.91 17.49
CA ARG A 54 14.13 -1.01 18.37
C ARG A 54 12.81 -0.57 17.75
N ILE A 55 11.79 -0.38 18.60
CA ILE A 55 10.50 0.21 18.23
C ILE A 55 10.17 1.30 19.24
N VAL A 56 9.86 2.50 18.74
CA VAL A 56 9.50 3.66 19.56
C VAL A 56 8.17 4.23 19.05
N LEU A 57 7.25 4.52 19.96
CA LEU A 57 5.99 5.20 19.67
C LEU A 57 5.87 6.45 20.54
N ASP A 58 5.81 7.63 19.95
CA ASP A 58 5.74 8.93 20.65
C ASP A 58 6.85 9.11 21.70
N GLY A 59 8.09 8.74 21.38
CA GLY A 59 9.22 8.78 22.30
C GLY A 59 9.25 7.64 23.33
N ARG A 60 8.18 6.85 23.44
CA ARG A 60 8.15 5.69 24.33
C ARG A 60 8.71 4.45 23.67
N VAL A 61 9.73 3.84 24.27
CA VAL A 61 10.33 2.60 23.78
C VAL A 61 9.36 1.44 24.05
N LEU A 62 8.90 0.76 23.01
CA LEU A 62 8.03 -0.42 23.08
C LEU A 62 8.86 -1.70 23.07
N PHE A 63 9.97 -1.70 22.30
CA PHE A 63 10.91 -2.78 22.19
C PHE A 63 12.32 -2.19 21.98
N ASP A 64 13.32 -2.72 22.67
CA ASP A 64 14.72 -2.42 22.45
C ASP A 64 15.56 -3.65 22.87
N ARG A 65 16.17 -4.31 21.89
CA ARG A 65 16.95 -5.52 22.15
C ARG A 65 18.17 -5.25 23.00
N ALA A 66 18.86 -4.12 22.74
CA ALA A 66 20.11 -3.76 23.42
C ALA A 66 19.85 -3.40 24.89
N GLN A 67 18.71 -2.76 25.19
CA GLN A 67 18.32 -2.37 26.56
C GLN A 67 17.49 -3.43 27.27
N GLY A 68 17.15 -4.55 26.62
CA GLY A 68 16.30 -5.60 27.22
C GLY A 68 14.85 -5.19 27.41
N ILE A 69 14.37 -4.14 26.71
CA ILE A 69 12.99 -3.67 26.83
C ILE A 69 12.12 -4.45 25.85
N ASP A 70 11.05 -5.06 26.35
CA ASP A 70 10.02 -5.75 25.55
C ASP A 70 8.67 -5.63 26.24
N LEU A 71 7.92 -4.58 25.92
CA LEU A 71 6.61 -4.35 26.50
C LEU A 71 5.60 -5.38 25.95
N PRO A 72 4.81 -6.03 26.81
CA PRO A 72 3.75 -6.93 26.36
C PRO A 72 2.67 -6.15 25.58
N PRO A 73 1.90 -6.80 24.68
CA PRO A 73 0.89 -6.14 23.83
C PRO A 73 -0.07 -5.21 24.59
N GLN A 74 -0.51 -5.63 25.77
CA GLN A 74 -1.46 -4.88 26.61
C GLN A 74 -0.93 -3.53 27.11
N GLN A 75 0.39 -3.35 27.10
CA GLN A 75 1.06 -2.13 27.55
C GLN A 75 1.47 -1.21 26.38
N ARG A 76 1.45 -1.71 25.13
CA ARG A 76 1.87 -0.93 23.94
C ARG A 76 0.84 0.10 23.51
N ASN A 77 -0.40 -0.03 23.93
CA ASN A 77 -1.51 0.86 23.54
C ASN A 77 -1.71 0.97 22.03
N VAL A 78 -1.63 -0.16 21.33
CA VAL A 78 -1.80 -0.29 19.88
C VAL A 78 -3.15 -0.92 19.55
N GLY A 79 -3.81 -0.43 18.52
CA GLY A 79 -5.00 -1.03 17.94
C GLY A 79 -4.62 -1.77 16.65
N LEU A 80 -4.85 -3.08 16.60
CA LEU A 80 -4.58 -3.91 15.44
C LEU A 80 -5.86 -4.59 14.95
N LEU A 81 -6.26 -4.27 13.72
CA LEU A 81 -7.27 -5.02 12.98
C LEU A 81 -6.56 -6.12 12.19
N PHE A 82 -6.89 -7.36 12.51
CA PHE A 82 -6.43 -8.53 11.76
C PHE A 82 -7.27 -8.77 10.51
N GLN A 83 -6.70 -9.41 9.52
CA GLN A 83 -7.36 -9.78 8.27
C GLN A 83 -8.68 -10.58 8.49
N ASN A 84 -8.75 -11.40 9.53
CA ASN A 84 -9.93 -12.18 9.92
C ASN A 84 -10.76 -11.50 11.01
N TYR A 85 -10.57 -10.17 11.25
CA TYR A 85 -11.24 -9.36 12.25
C TYR A 85 -11.07 -9.80 13.71
N ALA A 86 -10.73 -11.05 13.97
CA ALA A 86 -10.49 -11.67 15.28
C ALA A 86 -11.56 -11.31 16.33
N LEU A 87 -12.83 -11.30 15.96
CA LEU A 87 -13.95 -11.17 16.90
C LEU A 87 -14.08 -12.45 17.72
N PHE A 88 -14.47 -12.30 18.98
CA PHE A 88 -14.78 -13.43 19.84
C PHE A 88 -16.12 -14.05 19.42
N PRO A 89 -16.15 -15.27 18.86
CA PRO A 89 -17.34 -15.81 18.17
C PRO A 89 -18.52 -16.07 19.13
N ASN A 90 -18.23 -16.32 20.40
CA ASN A 90 -19.22 -16.64 21.44
C ASN A 90 -19.67 -15.40 22.22
N MET A 91 -19.28 -14.19 21.80
CA MET A 91 -19.63 -12.92 22.41
C MET A 91 -20.42 -12.08 21.43
N THR A 92 -21.46 -11.39 21.89
CA THR A 92 -22.19 -10.41 21.08
C THR A 92 -21.29 -9.25 20.65
N VAL A 93 -21.72 -8.42 19.69
CA VAL A 93 -21.00 -7.20 19.30
C VAL A 93 -20.72 -6.31 20.51
N GLU A 94 -21.72 -6.04 21.34
CA GLU A 94 -21.59 -5.27 22.58
C GLU A 94 -20.54 -5.89 23.52
N GLN A 95 -20.59 -7.20 23.74
CA GLN A 95 -19.63 -7.91 24.59
C GLN A 95 -18.20 -7.85 24.04
N ASN A 96 -18.03 -7.95 22.70
CA ASN A 96 -16.75 -7.77 22.05
C ASN A 96 -16.16 -6.39 22.33
N ILE A 97 -16.96 -5.32 22.26
CA ILE A 97 -16.53 -3.95 22.55
C ILE A 97 -16.21 -3.79 24.06
N LEU A 98 -17.08 -4.29 24.93
CA LEU A 98 -16.88 -4.23 26.39
C LEU A 98 -15.60 -4.94 26.86
N CYS A 99 -15.13 -5.97 26.12
CA CYS A 99 -13.84 -6.61 26.41
C CYS A 99 -12.65 -5.66 26.27
N ALA A 100 -12.68 -4.72 25.33
CA ALA A 100 -11.62 -3.73 25.14
C ALA A 100 -11.61 -2.65 26.25
N LEU A 101 -12.74 -2.43 26.90
CA LEU A 101 -12.96 -1.44 27.95
C LEU A 101 -12.67 -1.96 29.38
N LYS A 102 -11.95 -3.08 29.53
CA LYS A 102 -11.67 -3.67 30.87
C LYS A 102 -10.86 -2.77 31.79
N LYS A 103 -10.11 -1.81 31.26
CA LYS A 103 -9.34 -0.83 32.05
C LYS A 103 -10.22 0.24 32.69
N GLU A 104 -11.41 0.51 32.15
CA GLU A 104 -12.39 1.41 32.71
C GLU A 104 -13.08 0.71 33.89
N LYS A 105 -12.91 1.28 35.10
CA LYS A 105 -13.40 0.71 36.32
C LYS A 105 -14.85 1.13 36.65
N ASP A 106 -15.26 2.31 36.16
CA ASP A 106 -16.62 2.78 36.32
C ASP A 106 -17.58 2.05 35.36
N PRO A 107 -18.56 1.30 35.86
CA PRO A 107 -19.51 0.58 35.03
C PRO A 107 -20.40 1.51 34.19
N ALA A 108 -20.66 2.74 34.60
CA ALA A 108 -21.48 3.71 33.88
C ALA A 108 -20.65 4.29 32.70
N ALA A 109 -19.42 4.73 32.97
CA ALA A 109 -18.51 5.21 31.94
C ALA A 109 -18.21 4.12 30.89
N ARG A 110 -18.02 2.86 31.34
CA ARG A 110 -17.80 1.73 30.46
C ARG A 110 -18.97 1.46 29.51
N ARG A 111 -20.22 1.52 30.02
CA ARG A 111 -21.44 1.38 29.20
C ARG A 111 -21.60 2.55 28.23
N ALA A 112 -21.34 3.78 28.68
CA ALA A 112 -21.41 4.97 27.85
C ALA A 112 -20.40 4.89 26.69
N ALA A 113 -19.14 4.52 26.94
CA ALA A 113 -18.12 4.34 25.90
C ALA A 113 -18.48 3.20 24.92
N CYS A 114 -19.08 2.12 25.40
CA CYS A 114 -19.57 1.06 24.52
C CYS A 114 -20.70 1.55 23.59
N ALA A 115 -21.67 2.28 24.14
CA ALA A 115 -22.78 2.86 23.36
C ALA A 115 -22.28 3.89 22.33
N GLU A 116 -21.28 4.69 22.68
CA GLU A 116 -20.62 5.62 21.75
C GLU A 116 -19.95 4.87 20.61
N ALA A 117 -19.18 3.81 20.89
CA ALA A 117 -18.52 3.00 19.88
C ALA A 117 -19.51 2.29 18.95
N LEU A 118 -20.62 1.76 19.48
CA LEU A 118 -21.70 1.19 18.68
C LEU A 118 -22.31 2.21 17.74
N ARG A 119 -22.62 3.41 18.23
CA ARG A 119 -23.19 4.50 17.45
C ARG A 119 -22.23 4.99 16.35
N ALA A 120 -20.97 5.21 16.71
CA ALA A 120 -19.95 5.65 15.75
C ALA A 120 -19.79 4.69 14.55
N MET A 121 -20.03 3.39 14.76
CA MET A 121 -19.94 2.36 13.73
C MET A 121 -21.31 1.89 13.21
N ARG A 122 -22.43 2.57 13.56
CA ARG A 122 -23.80 2.23 13.13
C ARG A 122 -24.15 0.77 13.44
N LEU A 123 -23.90 0.32 14.68
CA LEU A 123 -24.08 -1.07 15.12
C LEU A 123 -25.11 -1.23 16.25
N GLU A 124 -25.87 -0.18 16.57
CA GLU A 124 -26.81 -0.19 17.71
C GLU A 124 -27.81 -1.35 17.61
N GLU A 125 -28.42 -1.54 16.44
CA GLU A 125 -29.39 -2.61 16.19
C GLU A 125 -28.77 -4.00 16.15
N LEU A 126 -27.46 -4.07 15.99
CA LEU A 126 -26.70 -5.31 15.90
C LEU A 126 -25.98 -5.66 17.22
N ALA A 127 -26.10 -4.81 18.24
CA ALA A 127 -25.37 -4.93 19.52
C ALA A 127 -25.48 -6.29 20.19
N LYS A 128 -26.62 -6.93 20.08
CA LYS A 128 -26.91 -8.25 20.68
C LYS A 128 -26.65 -9.44 19.76
N ARG A 129 -26.25 -9.21 18.50
CA ARG A 129 -25.95 -10.30 17.55
C ARG A 129 -24.56 -10.89 17.82
N LEU A 130 -24.42 -12.18 17.51
CA LEU A 130 -23.13 -12.86 17.47
C LEU A 130 -22.41 -12.57 16.14
N PRO A 131 -21.06 -12.62 16.09
CA PRO A 131 -20.28 -12.39 14.87
C PRO A 131 -20.73 -13.22 13.66
N GLY A 132 -21.08 -14.48 13.85
CA GLY A 132 -21.54 -15.38 12.79
C GLY A 132 -22.86 -14.98 12.14
N ALA A 133 -23.64 -14.07 12.76
CA ALA A 133 -24.89 -13.54 12.22
C ALA A 133 -24.71 -12.17 11.52
N LEU A 134 -23.47 -11.72 11.32
CA LEU A 134 -23.11 -10.46 10.71
C LEU A 134 -22.52 -10.67 9.31
N SER A 135 -22.78 -9.71 8.40
CA SER A 135 -22.04 -9.64 7.12
C SER A 135 -20.57 -9.29 7.35
N GLY A 136 -19.69 -9.51 6.36
CA GLY A 136 -18.27 -9.20 6.46
C GLY A 136 -18.00 -7.73 6.85
N GLY A 137 -18.69 -6.76 6.24
CA GLY A 137 -18.57 -5.35 6.59
C GLY A 137 -19.07 -5.04 8.00
N GLN A 138 -20.16 -5.71 8.46
CA GLN A 138 -20.63 -5.57 9.84
C GLN A 138 -19.63 -6.15 10.85
N GLN A 139 -19.00 -7.28 10.53
CA GLN A 139 -17.92 -7.85 11.35
C GLN A 139 -16.72 -6.90 11.44
N GLN A 140 -16.32 -6.31 10.32
CA GLN A 140 -15.25 -5.33 10.27
C GLN A 140 -15.56 -4.10 11.13
N ARG A 141 -16.74 -3.52 10.98
CA ARG A 141 -17.20 -2.39 11.82
C ARG A 141 -17.20 -2.75 13.30
N ALA A 142 -17.65 -3.95 13.67
CA ALA A 142 -17.62 -4.43 15.04
C ALA A 142 -16.18 -4.56 15.60
N ALA A 143 -15.25 -5.04 14.79
CA ALA A 143 -13.85 -5.12 15.16
C ALA A 143 -13.21 -3.73 15.31
N LEU A 144 -13.51 -2.79 14.40
CA LEU A 144 -13.06 -1.40 14.51
C LEU A 144 -13.66 -0.71 15.74
N ALA A 145 -14.95 -0.88 16.02
CA ALA A 145 -15.59 -0.37 17.22
C ALA A 145 -14.87 -0.86 18.50
N ARG A 146 -14.53 -2.15 18.56
CA ARG A 146 -13.77 -2.73 19.66
C ARG A 146 -12.39 -2.11 19.82
N ILE A 147 -11.67 -1.89 18.71
CA ILE A 147 -10.32 -1.32 18.72
C ILE A 147 -10.36 0.14 19.17
N LEU A 148 -11.25 0.94 18.58
CA LEU A 148 -11.35 2.37 18.83
C LEU A 148 -11.87 2.70 20.23
N ALA A 149 -12.75 1.85 20.79
CA ALA A 149 -13.21 1.98 22.18
C ALA A 149 -12.04 1.99 23.19
N ALA A 150 -10.95 1.28 22.90
CA ALA A 150 -9.74 1.27 23.71
C ALA A 150 -8.88 2.55 23.59
N LYS A 151 -9.23 3.49 22.70
CA LYS A 151 -8.50 4.74 22.43
C LYS A 151 -7.00 4.50 22.21
N PRO A 152 -6.62 3.71 21.18
CA PRO A 152 -5.22 3.40 20.91
C PRO A 152 -4.46 4.65 20.43
N ARG A 153 -3.14 4.70 20.66
CA ARG A 153 -2.26 5.75 20.12
C ARG A 153 -1.88 5.52 18.66
N ILE A 154 -1.90 4.27 18.23
CA ILE A 154 -1.65 3.87 16.85
C ILE A 154 -2.75 2.90 16.40
N LEU A 155 -3.26 3.13 15.20
CA LEU A 155 -4.20 2.25 14.52
C LEU A 155 -3.49 1.50 13.40
N MET A 156 -3.55 0.18 13.42
CA MET A 156 -2.95 -0.68 12.41
C MET A 156 -4.01 -1.57 11.78
N LEU A 157 -4.13 -1.51 10.44
CA LEU A 157 -5.12 -2.25 9.66
C LEU A 157 -4.38 -3.23 8.74
N ASP A 158 -4.57 -4.53 8.97
CA ASP A 158 -3.93 -5.60 8.20
C ASP A 158 -4.88 -6.10 7.11
N GLU A 159 -4.68 -5.66 5.86
CA GLU A 159 -5.49 -5.98 4.67
C GLU A 159 -7.00 -5.90 4.92
N PRO A 160 -7.53 -4.75 5.37
CA PRO A 160 -8.91 -4.64 5.85
C PRO A 160 -9.96 -4.97 4.80
N PHE A 161 -9.62 -4.88 3.50
CA PHE A 161 -10.59 -5.07 2.41
C PHE A 161 -10.48 -6.42 1.70
N SER A 162 -9.53 -7.28 2.09
CA SER A 162 -9.21 -8.51 1.35
C SER A 162 -10.34 -9.56 1.36
N ALA A 163 -11.19 -9.56 2.40
CA ALA A 163 -12.29 -10.51 2.56
C ALA A 163 -13.65 -10.01 2.02
N LEU A 164 -13.67 -8.81 1.39
CA LEU A 164 -14.90 -8.17 0.90
C LEU A 164 -15.06 -8.37 -0.61
N ASP A 165 -16.31 -8.57 -1.05
CA ASP A 165 -16.66 -8.47 -2.46
C ASP A 165 -16.48 -7.03 -2.98
N SER A 166 -16.49 -6.85 -4.31
CA SER A 166 -16.18 -5.57 -4.93
C SER A 166 -17.17 -4.44 -4.58
N TYR A 167 -18.46 -4.76 -4.42
CA TYR A 167 -19.47 -3.77 -4.11
C TYR A 167 -19.35 -3.28 -2.67
N LEU A 168 -19.27 -4.21 -1.73
CA LEU A 168 -19.13 -3.89 -0.31
C LEU A 168 -17.79 -3.21 0.00
N ARG A 169 -16.74 -3.52 -0.79
CA ARG A 169 -15.42 -2.93 -0.65
C ARG A 169 -15.44 -1.42 -0.81
N GLU A 170 -16.11 -0.87 -1.84
CA GLU A 170 -16.16 0.58 -2.08
C GLU A 170 -16.82 1.33 -0.91
N GLU A 171 -17.93 0.80 -0.38
CA GLU A 171 -18.60 1.38 0.79
C GLU A 171 -17.70 1.40 2.02
N VAL A 172 -17.07 0.27 2.32
CA VAL A 172 -16.18 0.10 3.48
C VAL A 172 -14.88 0.90 3.32
N GLU A 173 -14.33 1.04 2.11
CA GLU A 173 -13.20 1.92 1.83
C GLU A 173 -13.51 3.37 2.19
N GLY A 174 -14.70 3.87 1.86
CA GLY A 174 -15.14 5.22 2.24
C GLY A 174 -15.24 5.41 3.75
N GLU A 175 -15.79 4.41 4.47
CA GLU A 175 -15.88 4.43 5.94
C GLU A 175 -14.49 4.40 6.60
N VAL A 176 -13.60 3.51 6.14
CA VAL A 176 -12.21 3.42 6.64
C VAL A 176 -11.43 4.69 6.30
N GLY A 177 -11.60 5.25 5.09
CA GLY A 177 -10.97 6.52 4.70
C GLY A 177 -11.36 7.66 5.63
N SER A 178 -12.65 7.80 5.95
CA SER A 178 -13.15 8.80 6.90
C SER A 178 -12.59 8.58 8.31
N LEU A 179 -12.49 7.33 8.74
CA LEU A 179 -11.90 6.96 10.02
C LEU A 179 -10.41 7.31 10.08
N LEU A 180 -9.63 6.98 9.04
CA LEU A 180 -8.20 7.30 8.96
C LEU A 180 -7.95 8.81 8.95
N ALA A 181 -8.79 9.58 8.23
CA ALA A 181 -8.70 11.04 8.18
C ALA A 181 -9.03 11.71 9.52
N GLY A 182 -9.93 11.12 10.31
CA GLY A 182 -10.33 11.63 11.63
C GLY A 182 -9.51 11.07 12.80
N PHE A 183 -8.62 10.10 12.57
CA PHE A 183 -7.86 9.47 13.64
C PHE A 183 -6.73 10.39 14.12
N ALA A 184 -6.80 10.80 15.39
CA ALA A 184 -5.79 11.65 16.02
C ALA A 184 -4.59 10.80 16.50
N GLY A 185 -3.77 10.31 15.57
CA GLY A 185 -2.61 9.46 15.87
C GLY A 185 -1.98 8.90 14.61
N THR A 186 -0.96 8.07 14.79
CA THR A 186 -0.34 7.35 13.68
C THR A 186 -1.27 6.24 13.20
N ALA A 187 -1.49 6.13 11.90
CA ALA A 187 -2.25 5.03 11.30
C ALA A 187 -1.42 4.29 10.25
N LEU A 188 -1.38 2.97 10.32
CA LEU A 188 -0.74 2.11 9.32
C LEU A 188 -1.79 1.27 8.61
N LEU A 189 -1.83 1.34 7.29
CA LEU A 189 -2.66 0.52 6.41
C LEU A 189 -1.79 -0.46 5.62
N VAL A 190 -1.87 -1.73 5.93
CA VAL A 190 -1.23 -2.79 5.13
C VAL A 190 -2.15 -3.19 4.00
N THR A 191 -1.65 -3.13 2.78
CA THR A 191 -2.36 -3.57 1.59
C THR A 191 -1.40 -4.05 0.51
N HIS A 192 -1.89 -4.89 -0.40
CA HIS A 192 -1.22 -5.21 -1.66
C HIS A 192 -1.87 -4.47 -2.86
N ASN A 193 -2.93 -3.70 -2.60
CA ASN A 193 -3.64 -2.90 -3.60
C ASN A 193 -3.10 -1.46 -3.58
N ARG A 194 -2.40 -1.08 -4.67
CA ARG A 194 -1.82 0.25 -4.83
C ARG A 194 -2.87 1.37 -4.87
N ASP A 195 -4.08 1.07 -5.39
CA ASP A 195 -5.13 2.08 -5.55
C ASP A 195 -5.76 2.42 -4.18
N GLU A 196 -5.90 1.44 -3.28
CA GLU A 196 -6.25 1.65 -1.86
C GLU A 196 -5.19 2.52 -1.17
N ALA A 197 -3.91 2.14 -1.30
CA ALA A 197 -2.80 2.88 -0.71
C ALA A 197 -2.76 4.34 -1.21
N TYR A 198 -3.00 4.55 -2.51
CA TYR A 198 -3.00 5.88 -3.13
C TYR A 198 -4.15 6.76 -2.66
N ARG A 199 -5.37 6.19 -2.53
CA ARG A 199 -6.57 6.94 -2.13
C ARG A 199 -6.61 7.24 -0.63
N LEU A 200 -6.18 6.29 0.20
CA LEU A 200 -6.42 6.34 1.64
C LEU A 200 -5.24 6.90 2.45
N CYS A 201 -4.02 6.90 1.89
CA CYS A 201 -2.82 7.23 2.65
C CYS A 201 -2.03 8.39 2.03
N ARG A 202 -1.58 9.32 2.89
CA ARG A 202 -0.71 10.42 2.49
C ARG A 202 0.74 9.99 2.30
N GLU A 203 1.18 9.05 3.09
CA GLU A 203 2.53 8.48 3.07
C GLU A 203 2.47 7.01 2.65
N MET A 204 3.56 6.54 2.09
CA MET A 204 3.69 5.18 1.61
C MET A 204 5.07 4.63 1.88
N ILE A 205 5.10 3.40 2.35
CA ILE A 205 6.29 2.56 2.50
C ILE A 205 6.11 1.36 1.60
N VAL A 206 7.02 1.17 0.65
CA VAL A 206 7.03 0.00 -0.24
C VAL A 206 7.97 -1.04 0.33
N MET A 207 7.46 -2.25 0.52
CA MET A 207 8.21 -3.40 1.03
C MET A 207 8.25 -4.51 -0.01
N ASP A 208 9.40 -5.15 -0.12
CA ASP A 208 9.57 -6.38 -0.88
C ASP A 208 10.60 -7.27 -0.21
N SER A 209 10.36 -8.60 -0.23
CA SER A 209 11.31 -9.63 0.26
C SER A 209 11.88 -9.34 1.66
N GLY A 210 11.06 -8.79 2.55
CA GLY A 210 11.44 -8.48 3.93
C GLY A 210 12.08 -7.12 4.15
N GLU A 211 12.27 -6.33 3.10
CA GLU A 211 13.00 -5.06 3.15
C GLU A 211 12.11 -3.86 2.77
N VAL A 212 12.44 -2.69 3.31
CA VAL A 212 11.86 -1.41 2.90
C VAL A 212 12.63 -0.87 1.70
N LEU A 213 11.99 -0.84 0.53
CA LEU A 213 12.61 -0.36 -0.71
C LEU A 213 12.52 1.16 -0.87
N ARG A 214 11.41 1.74 -0.45
CA ARG A 214 11.11 3.17 -0.62
C ARG A 214 10.12 3.63 0.45
N ALA A 215 10.34 4.83 0.99
CA ALA A 215 9.40 5.55 1.84
C ALA A 215 9.32 7.02 1.38
N GLY A 216 8.17 7.65 1.59
CA GLY A 216 7.92 9.04 1.25
C GLY A 216 6.42 9.33 1.12
N THR A 217 6.09 10.52 0.63
CA THR A 217 4.69 10.80 0.31
C THR A 217 4.21 9.87 -0.81
N THR A 218 2.94 9.51 -0.77
CA THR A 218 2.36 8.58 -1.76
C THR A 218 2.61 9.06 -3.19
N LYS A 219 2.44 10.36 -3.44
CA LYS A 219 2.67 10.96 -4.76
C LYS A 219 4.14 10.85 -5.20
N GLU A 220 5.10 11.12 -4.31
CA GLU A 220 6.53 10.99 -4.60
C GLU A 220 6.95 9.55 -4.88
N VAL A 221 6.43 8.59 -4.10
CA VAL A 221 6.72 7.16 -4.31
C VAL A 221 6.17 6.68 -5.66
N PHE A 222 4.99 7.15 -6.05
CA PHE A 222 4.43 6.84 -7.38
C PHE A 222 5.19 7.53 -8.52
N ALA A 223 5.58 8.79 -8.37
CA ALA A 223 6.32 9.53 -9.39
C ALA A 223 7.77 9.04 -9.53
N ASN A 224 8.41 8.65 -8.42
CA ASN A 224 9.81 8.20 -8.40
C ASN A 224 10.00 7.00 -7.48
N PRO A 225 9.68 5.78 -7.92
CA PRO A 225 9.81 4.55 -7.14
C PRO A 225 11.25 4.11 -6.92
N ARG A 226 12.22 4.63 -7.66
CA ARG A 226 13.67 4.38 -7.62
C ARG A 226 14.11 2.97 -7.98
N THR A 227 13.37 1.93 -7.60
CA THR A 227 13.74 0.53 -7.85
C THR A 227 12.73 -0.16 -8.77
N ARG A 228 13.18 -1.19 -9.49
CA ARG A 228 12.30 -1.98 -10.37
C ARG A 228 11.15 -2.62 -9.59
N ALA A 229 11.42 -3.13 -8.39
CA ALA A 229 10.41 -3.76 -7.56
C ALA A 229 9.35 -2.75 -7.09
N ALA A 230 9.76 -1.57 -6.60
CA ALA A 230 8.82 -0.52 -6.22
C ALA A 230 8.02 0.01 -7.42
N ALA A 231 8.63 0.14 -8.60
CA ALA A 231 7.93 0.52 -9.82
C ALA A 231 6.84 -0.49 -10.19
N ARG A 232 7.13 -1.79 -10.13
CA ARG A 232 6.13 -2.86 -10.36
C ARG A 232 5.00 -2.80 -9.34
N LEU A 233 5.30 -2.66 -8.07
CA LEU A 233 4.32 -2.60 -6.98
C LEU A 233 3.42 -1.36 -7.11
N THR A 234 3.96 -0.23 -7.58
CA THR A 234 3.17 0.97 -7.89
C THR A 234 2.54 0.95 -9.28
N GLY A 235 2.61 -0.19 -10.00
CA GLY A 235 1.86 -0.47 -11.22
C GLY A 235 2.51 -0.06 -12.53
N CYS A 236 3.82 0.21 -12.55
CA CYS A 236 4.55 0.37 -13.78
C CYS A 236 4.69 -0.98 -14.48
N LYS A 237 4.13 -1.09 -15.69
CA LYS A 237 4.18 -2.32 -16.50
C LYS A 237 5.37 -2.33 -17.45
N ASN A 238 5.77 -1.17 -17.97
CA ASN A 238 6.87 -1.06 -18.90
C ASN A 238 8.16 -0.73 -18.14
N ILE A 239 8.97 -1.75 -17.91
CA ILE A 239 10.30 -1.61 -17.31
C ILE A 239 11.32 -2.09 -18.33
N LEU A 240 12.01 -1.13 -18.93
CA LEU A 240 12.91 -1.34 -20.06
C LEU A 240 14.37 -1.31 -19.60
N PRO A 241 15.15 -2.33 -19.88
CA PRO A 241 16.59 -2.32 -19.58
C PRO A 241 17.28 -1.15 -20.27
N CYS A 242 18.15 -0.44 -19.55
CA CYS A 242 18.90 0.69 -20.11
C CYS A 242 20.29 0.81 -19.48
N THR A 243 21.12 1.63 -20.12
CA THR A 243 22.39 2.11 -19.59
C THR A 243 22.34 3.63 -19.46
N ARG A 244 22.96 4.16 -18.42
CA ARG A 244 23.16 5.60 -18.25
C ARG A 244 24.19 6.10 -19.24
N VAL A 245 23.89 7.16 -19.99
CA VAL A 245 24.82 7.82 -20.91
C VAL A 245 25.06 9.28 -20.58
N GLY A 246 24.22 9.87 -19.72
CA GLY A 246 24.36 11.24 -19.25
C GLY A 246 23.58 11.48 -17.97
N GLU A 247 23.61 12.69 -17.45
CA GLU A 247 22.87 13.07 -16.24
C GLU A 247 21.34 12.93 -16.40
N HIS A 248 20.85 13.28 -17.61
CA HIS A 248 19.42 13.21 -17.97
C HIS A 248 19.18 12.33 -19.20
N THR A 249 20.06 11.36 -19.46
CA THR A 249 19.99 10.59 -20.69
C THR A 249 20.31 9.12 -20.46
N VAL A 250 19.48 8.25 -21.01
CA VAL A 250 19.66 6.80 -20.97
C VAL A 250 19.59 6.21 -22.37
N HIS A 251 20.26 5.09 -22.57
CA HIS A 251 20.23 4.32 -23.80
C HIS A 251 19.53 2.98 -23.54
N LEU A 252 18.44 2.70 -24.26
CA LEU A 252 17.74 1.42 -24.14
C LEU A 252 18.52 0.31 -24.86
N ALA A 253 18.51 -0.88 -24.32
CA ALA A 253 19.09 -2.04 -24.96
C ALA A 253 18.36 -2.36 -26.29
N GLY A 254 19.12 -2.42 -27.40
CA GLY A 254 18.56 -2.68 -28.73
C GLY A 254 17.89 -1.47 -29.39
N TRP A 255 18.11 -0.27 -28.89
CA TRP A 255 17.56 0.97 -29.43
C TRP A 255 18.66 1.99 -29.70
N GLU A 256 18.66 2.60 -30.92
CA GLU A 256 19.75 3.48 -31.35
C GLU A 256 19.70 4.89 -30.75
N GLN A 257 18.49 5.40 -30.48
CA GLN A 257 18.34 6.76 -29.99
C GLN A 257 18.30 6.81 -28.46
N PRO A 258 19.01 7.74 -27.82
CA PRO A 258 18.91 7.92 -26.40
C PRO A 258 17.56 8.53 -25.98
N LEU A 259 17.06 8.14 -24.80
CA LEU A 259 15.91 8.76 -24.17
C LEU A 259 16.35 9.86 -23.20
N THR A 260 15.68 11.01 -23.28
CA THR A 260 15.83 12.09 -22.31
C THR A 260 14.85 11.89 -21.14
N VAL A 261 15.31 12.06 -19.92
CA VAL A 261 14.53 11.92 -18.68
C VAL A 261 14.59 13.21 -17.87
N ALA A 262 13.50 13.58 -17.20
CA ALA A 262 13.47 14.81 -16.41
C ALA A 262 14.23 14.69 -15.09
N LEU A 263 14.20 13.52 -14.46
CA LEU A 263 14.94 13.25 -13.22
C LEU A 263 16.41 12.93 -13.51
N PRO A 264 17.35 13.33 -12.64
CA PRO A 264 18.73 12.90 -12.76
C PRO A 264 18.84 11.37 -12.72
N VAL A 265 19.60 10.80 -13.66
CA VAL A 265 19.81 9.35 -13.78
C VAL A 265 20.87 8.93 -12.77
N PRO A 266 20.53 8.08 -11.78
CA PRO A 266 21.52 7.59 -10.80
C PRO A 266 22.58 6.71 -11.50
N GLU A 267 23.79 6.65 -10.91
CA GLU A 267 24.90 5.85 -11.46
C GLU A 267 24.57 4.36 -11.58
N GLY A 268 23.78 3.83 -10.65
CA GLY A 268 23.31 2.43 -10.66
C GLY A 268 22.10 2.17 -11.55
N CYS A 269 21.66 3.11 -12.38
CA CYS A 269 20.48 2.95 -13.23
C CYS A 269 20.69 1.82 -14.25
N ARG A 270 19.76 0.85 -14.24
CA ARG A 270 19.77 -0.31 -15.13
C ARG A 270 18.47 -0.50 -15.88
N ALA A 271 17.46 0.30 -15.60
CA ALA A 271 16.19 0.29 -16.32
C ALA A 271 15.52 1.65 -16.24
N VAL A 272 14.58 1.89 -17.13
CA VAL A 272 13.58 2.95 -17.03
C VAL A 272 12.19 2.34 -16.92
N GLY A 273 11.34 2.99 -16.11
CA GLY A 273 9.93 2.68 -16.00
C GLY A 273 9.09 3.70 -16.75
N ILE A 274 8.09 3.24 -17.51
CA ILE A 274 7.11 4.11 -18.17
C ILE A 274 5.74 3.51 -17.90
N ARG A 275 4.79 4.30 -17.42
CA ARG A 275 3.44 3.78 -17.17
C ARG A 275 2.69 3.58 -18.46
N ALA A 276 1.80 2.61 -18.50
CA ALA A 276 1.08 2.26 -19.72
C ALA A 276 0.20 3.40 -20.27
N HIS A 277 -0.26 4.30 -19.43
CA HIS A 277 -1.07 5.45 -19.83
C HIS A 277 -0.25 6.70 -20.19
N ASP A 278 1.06 6.69 -19.96
CA ASP A 278 1.96 7.81 -20.28
C ASP A 278 2.50 7.77 -21.72
N PHE A 279 2.21 6.71 -22.44
CA PHE A 279 2.53 6.64 -23.85
C PHE A 279 1.48 7.37 -24.71
N ALA A 280 1.96 8.03 -25.75
CA ALA A 280 1.12 8.61 -26.79
C ALA A 280 1.64 8.20 -28.20
N PRO A 281 0.75 7.97 -29.18
CA PRO A 281 1.14 7.78 -30.58
C PRO A 281 1.87 9.01 -31.10
N CYS A 282 2.91 8.78 -31.88
CA CYS A 282 3.74 9.87 -32.45
C CYS A 282 4.25 9.55 -33.85
N ALA A 283 4.79 10.56 -34.51
CA ALA A 283 5.51 10.38 -35.77
C ALA A 283 6.91 9.80 -35.50
N PRO A 284 7.49 9.01 -36.41
CA PRO A 284 8.88 8.61 -36.33
C PRO A 284 9.81 9.82 -36.20
N GLY A 285 10.83 9.72 -35.33
CA GLY A 285 11.78 10.82 -35.11
C GLY A 285 11.33 11.84 -34.03
N THR A 286 10.13 11.69 -33.44
CA THR A 286 9.74 12.48 -32.27
C THR A 286 10.69 12.18 -31.10
N PRO A 287 11.11 13.17 -30.29
CA PRO A 287 11.90 12.91 -29.07
C PRO A 287 11.25 11.85 -28.17
N ASN A 288 12.07 10.98 -27.59
CA ASN A 288 11.63 9.85 -26.77
C ASN A 288 10.64 8.90 -27.45
N SER A 289 10.64 8.82 -28.79
CA SER A 289 9.79 7.87 -29.50
C SER A 289 10.43 6.49 -29.58
N LEU A 290 9.59 5.47 -29.41
CA LEU A 290 9.94 4.06 -29.58
C LEU A 290 9.14 3.50 -30.74
N PRO A 291 9.77 2.93 -31.80
CA PRO A 291 9.04 2.24 -32.85
C PRO A 291 8.44 0.96 -32.26
N VAL A 292 7.24 0.66 -32.66
CA VAL A 292 6.48 -0.44 -32.09
C VAL A 292 5.76 -1.25 -33.15
N GLN A 293 5.61 -2.54 -32.89
CA GLN A 293 4.81 -3.47 -33.68
C GLN A 293 3.69 -4.02 -32.84
N ALA A 294 2.45 -3.89 -33.29
CA ALA A 294 1.28 -4.37 -32.57
C ALA A 294 1.29 -5.89 -32.44
N VAL A 295 0.99 -6.38 -31.23
CA VAL A 295 0.83 -7.80 -30.90
C VAL A 295 -0.62 -8.14 -30.64
N SER A 296 -1.27 -7.38 -29.75
CA SER A 296 -2.67 -7.63 -29.38
C SER A 296 -3.34 -6.37 -28.87
N THR A 297 -4.67 -6.36 -28.97
CA THR A 297 -5.53 -5.33 -28.40
C THR A 297 -6.61 -6.03 -27.60
N SER A 298 -6.87 -5.55 -26.39
CA SER A 298 -7.96 -6.00 -25.54
C SER A 298 -8.82 -4.84 -25.09
N GLU A 299 -10.13 -5.07 -25.06
CA GLU A 299 -11.11 -4.10 -24.63
C GLU A 299 -11.45 -4.32 -23.15
N ASN A 300 -11.45 -3.23 -22.40
CA ASN A 300 -12.02 -3.17 -21.05
C ASN A 300 -13.24 -2.22 -21.07
N PRO A 301 -14.05 -2.19 -20.00
CA PRO A 301 -15.23 -1.33 -19.95
C PRO A 301 -14.95 0.15 -20.24
N PHE A 302 -13.80 0.69 -19.76
CA PHE A 302 -13.48 2.13 -19.83
C PHE A 302 -12.20 2.45 -20.60
N ASP A 303 -11.43 1.44 -21.00
CA ASP A 303 -10.15 1.63 -21.67
C ASP A 303 -9.81 0.52 -22.65
N TRP A 304 -8.85 0.84 -23.53
CA TRP A 304 -8.17 -0.11 -24.41
C TRP A 304 -6.80 -0.44 -23.84
N ASN A 305 -6.46 -1.72 -23.77
CA ASN A 305 -5.11 -2.18 -23.50
C ASN A 305 -4.51 -2.76 -24.77
N MET A 306 -3.44 -2.16 -25.24
CA MET A 306 -2.70 -2.61 -26.41
C MET A 306 -1.31 -3.07 -26.01
N ILE A 307 -0.88 -4.18 -26.59
CA ILE A 307 0.44 -4.74 -26.38
C ILE A 307 1.21 -4.64 -27.67
N PHE A 308 2.42 -4.14 -27.57
CA PHE A 308 3.36 -3.98 -28.67
C PHE A 308 4.68 -4.68 -28.33
N THR A 309 5.51 -4.91 -29.35
CA THR A 309 6.92 -5.25 -29.21
C THR A 309 7.78 -4.17 -29.85
N LEU A 310 9.01 -4.04 -29.39
CA LEU A 310 10.05 -3.30 -30.10
C LEU A 310 10.51 -4.11 -31.32
N PRO A 311 10.87 -3.48 -32.44
CA PRO A 311 11.42 -4.17 -33.63
C PRO A 311 12.66 -5.00 -33.26
N GLY A 312 12.66 -6.26 -33.70
CA GLY A 312 13.78 -7.17 -33.44
C GLY A 312 13.93 -7.70 -32.00
N GLY A 313 12.96 -7.41 -31.11
CA GLY A 313 13.01 -7.82 -29.71
C GLY A 313 11.73 -8.49 -29.20
N GLU A 314 11.85 -9.23 -28.10
CA GLU A 314 10.71 -9.86 -27.39
C GLU A 314 10.12 -8.94 -26.30
N THR A 315 10.69 -7.76 -26.07
CA THR A 315 10.25 -6.84 -25.02
C THR A 315 8.87 -6.31 -25.34
N ARG A 316 7.92 -6.62 -24.45
CA ARG A 316 6.52 -6.17 -24.59
C ARG A 316 6.35 -4.80 -23.96
N LEU A 317 5.68 -3.91 -24.72
CA LEU A 317 5.23 -2.60 -24.27
C LEU A 317 3.71 -2.61 -24.10
N TRP A 318 3.25 -2.07 -23.00
CA TRP A 318 1.84 -1.92 -22.68
C TRP A 318 1.43 -0.47 -22.87
N TRP A 319 0.45 -0.23 -23.73
CA TRP A 319 -0.19 1.07 -23.85
C TRP A 319 -1.64 0.96 -23.43
N LYS A 320 -2.04 1.84 -22.52
CA LYS A 320 -3.40 1.93 -22.00
C LYS A 320 -3.97 3.30 -22.35
N VAL A 321 -5.13 3.34 -23.00
CA VAL A 321 -5.80 4.59 -23.40
C VAL A 321 -7.27 4.52 -23.01
N SER A 322 -7.82 5.63 -22.48
CA SER A 322 -9.23 5.70 -22.11
C SER A 322 -10.12 5.74 -23.37
N LYS A 323 -11.34 5.19 -23.27
CA LYS A 323 -12.34 5.27 -24.35
C LYS A 323 -12.84 6.70 -24.60
N GLU A 324 -12.66 7.61 -23.64
CA GLU A 324 -12.93 9.04 -23.82
C GLU A 324 -11.91 9.68 -24.78
N THR A 325 -10.64 9.26 -24.70
CA THR A 325 -9.59 9.74 -25.59
C THR A 325 -9.64 9.05 -26.96
N LEU A 326 -10.02 7.77 -26.98
CA LEU A 326 -10.04 6.94 -28.17
C LEU A 326 -11.29 6.04 -28.17
N ALA A 327 -12.36 6.49 -28.84
CA ALA A 327 -13.66 5.80 -28.85
C ALA A 327 -13.60 4.38 -29.43
N ALA A 328 -12.67 4.11 -30.37
CA ALA A 328 -12.40 2.79 -30.95
C ALA A 328 -10.88 2.58 -31.07
N PRO A 329 -10.40 1.31 -31.09
CA PRO A 329 -9.00 1.07 -31.35
C PRO A 329 -8.60 1.67 -32.70
N PRO A 330 -7.40 2.24 -32.85
CA PRO A 330 -6.99 2.85 -34.10
C PRO A 330 -7.08 1.79 -35.21
N PRO A 331 -7.67 2.11 -36.35
CA PRO A 331 -7.84 1.16 -37.47
C PRO A 331 -6.49 0.65 -38.01
N LYS A 332 -5.43 1.41 -37.76
CA LYS A 332 -4.04 1.02 -37.98
C LYS A 332 -3.24 1.28 -36.73
N ALA A 333 -2.56 0.26 -36.21
CA ALA A 333 -1.70 0.40 -35.05
C ALA A 333 -0.66 1.51 -35.25
N PRO A 334 -0.35 2.33 -34.22
CA PRO A 334 0.71 3.33 -34.33
C PRO A 334 2.06 2.66 -34.60
N ALA A 335 2.87 3.31 -35.46
CA ALA A 335 4.21 2.85 -35.75
C ALA A 335 5.22 3.23 -34.63
N CYS A 336 4.91 4.26 -33.88
CA CYS A 336 5.73 4.77 -32.78
C CYS A 336 4.87 5.19 -31.62
N LEU A 337 5.40 5.00 -30.39
CA LEU A 337 4.88 5.52 -29.14
C LEU A 337 5.96 6.39 -28.48
N ALA A 338 5.60 7.55 -27.97
CA ALA A 338 6.50 8.43 -27.23
C ALA A 338 6.03 8.59 -25.78
N ALA A 339 6.96 8.86 -24.88
CA ALA A 339 6.69 9.29 -23.52
C ALA A 339 7.40 10.62 -23.23
N ALA A 340 6.73 11.51 -22.51
CA ALA A 340 7.33 12.76 -22.08
C ALA A 340 8.47 12.50 -21.07
N PRO A 341 9.53 13.32 -21.04
CA PRO A 341 10.67 13.11 -20.15
C PRO A 341 10.33 12.96 -18.68
N GLU A 342 9.30 13.67 -18.21
CA GLU A 342 8.79 13.63 -16.83
C GLU A 342 8.10 12.29 -16.48
N ASN A 343 7.66 11.53 -17.47
CA ASN A 343 6.98 10.25 -17.30
C ASN A 343 7.94 9.05 -17.41
N ILE A 344 9.22 9.30 -17.64
CA ILE A 344 10.26 8.27 -17.71
C ILE A 344 11.02 8.23 -16.40
N MET A 345 10.85 7.16 -15.65
CA MET A 345 11.38 6.97 -14.29
C MET A 345 12.69 6.19 -14.34
N PRO A 346 13.87 6.77 -13.98
CA PRO A 346 15.11 6.02 -13.81
C PRO A 346 15.02 5.03 -12.65
N LEU A 347 15.45 3.77 -12.87
CA LEU A 347 15.35 2.68 -11.90
C LEU A 347 16.70 1.98 -11.70
N VAL A 348 17.01 1.69 -10.44
CA VAL A 348 18.16 0.88 -10.05
C VAL A 348 17.76 -0.57 -9.76
#